data_333e1f80bd4b94a09814e9e3264f59bc
#
_entry.id   333e1f80bd4b94a09814e9e3264f59bc
#
_cell.length_a   1.000
_cell.length_b   1.000
_cell.length_c   1.000
_cell.angle_alpha   90.00
_cell.angle_beta   90.00
_cell.angle_gamma   90.00
#
_symmetry.space_group_name_H-M   'P 1'
#
loop_
_entity.id
_entity.type
_entity.pdbx_description
1 polymer ?
#
loop_
_entity_poly.entity_id
_entity_poly.type
_entity_poly.pdbx_seq_one_letter_code
_entity_poly.pdbx_strand_id
1 'polypeptide(L)'
;MDTFSIAGKTFTSRLIVGTGKYSSPSIMVKAHDASGAEMITVAVRRVNIPEARGGGAPRGPKEESLLDYIDTSKYFILPNTAGCYTADEAVRTARLGREAGLSNWVKLEVIGDEKTLFPDNEALIEATRILVREDFVVLPYTNDDPVTCRKLEDAGAAAVMPLGAPIGSGLGIQNPNNIRIIREFSRVPLIVDAGVGTASDAALAMELGADAVLMNTAIAGAQDPVAMAEAMNLAVRAGRLAYLSGRIPRKMYASASSPVEGLVGR
;
A
#
# COMPACT_ATOMS: atom_id res chain seq x y z
N MET A 1 20.40 -6.08 6.22
CA MET A 1 19.27 -5.13 6.22
C MET A 1 17.99 -5.91 6.53
N ASP A 2 17.07 -5.29 7.24
CA ASP A 2 15.75 -5.88 7.50
C ASP A 2 14.90 -5.80 6.21
N THR A 3 14.73 -6.91 5.52
CA THR A 3 13.95 -7.05 4.29
C THR A 3 12.58 -7.64 4.58
N PHE A 4 11.65 -7.54 3.64
CA PHE A 4 10.41 -8.31 3.70
C PHE A 4 10.12 -8.99 2.37
N SER A 5 9.35 -10.06 2.41
CA SER A 5 9.06 -10.85 1.22
C SER A 5 7.55 -11.03 1.06
N ILE A 6 7.08 -10.94 -0.16
CA ILE A 6 5.71 -11.25 -0.58
C ILE A 6 5.82 -12.34 -1.64
N ALA A 7 5.12 -13.46 -1.48
CA ALA A 7 5.12 -14.56 -2.44
C ALA A 7 6.52 -14.94 -2.96
N GLY A 8 7.52 -14.98 -2.06
CA GLY A 8 8.90 -15.35 -2.40
C GLY A 8 9.75 -14.23 -3.01
N LYS A 9 9.17 -13.09 -3.40
CA LYS A 9 9.92 -11.92 -3.87
C LYS A 9 10.30 -11.02 -2.70
N THR A 10 11.58 -10.71 -2.58
CA THR A 10 12.13 -9.88 -1.50
C THR A 10 12.26 -8.43 -1.92
N PHE A 11 11.92 -7.52 -1.00
CA PHE A 11 12.04 -6.08 -1.14
C PHE A 11 12.84 -5.51 0.03
N THR A 12 13.60 -4.46 -0.23
CA THR A 12 14.33 -3.70 0.79
C THR A 12 13.53 -2.47 1.22
N SER A 13 12.79 -1.87 0.29
CA SER A 13 11.88 -0.76 0.59
C SER A 13 10.55 -1.28 1.14
N ARG A 14 10.11 -0.69 2.24
CA ARG A 14 8.80 -0.95 2.86
C ARG A 14 7.76 0.12 2.52
N LEU A 15 8.11 1.04 1.60
CA LEU A 15 7.22 2.03 1.04
C LEU A 15 6.78 1.59 -0.35
N ILE A 16 5.47 1.53 -0.57
CA ILE A 16 4.83 1.27 -1.85
C ILE A 16 4.10 2.54 -2.25
N VAL A 17 4.26 2.99 -3.50
CA VAL A 17 3.67 4.25 -3.95
C VAL A 17 2.73 4.06 -5.13
N GLY A 18 1.74 4.95 -5.23
CA GLY A 18 0.82 4.98 -6.36
C GLY A 18 1.23 6.01 -7.41
N THR A 19 0.52 5.97 -8.54
CA THR A 19 0.79 6.81 -9.72
C THR A 19 -0.27 7.88 -9.99
N GLY A 20 -1.30 7.96 -9.17
CA GLY A 20 -2.43 8.85 -9.40
C GLY A 20 -2.23 10.27 -8.85
N LYS A 21 -2.98 11.24 -9.43
CA LYS A 21 -3.16 12.59 -8.89
C LYS A 21 -1.93 13.51 -8.87
N TYR A 22 -0.78 13.12 -9.39
CA TYR A 22 0.34 14.04 -9.57
C TYR A 22 -0.01 15.13 -10.60
N SER A 23 0.51 16.33 -10.39
CA SER A 23 0.26 17.47 -11.28
C SER A 23 0.92 17.31 -12.65
N SER A 24 1.97 16.50 -12.75
CA SER A 24 2.61 16.12 -14.01
C SER A 24 3.37 14.80 -13.89
N PRO A 25 3.60 14.07 -15.00
CA PRO A 25 4.45 12.88 -15.01
C PRO A 25 5.87 13.14 -14.50
N SER A 26 6.44 14.29 -14.81
CA SER A 26 7.79 14.67 -14.34
C SER A 26 7.88 14.77 -12.81
N ILE A 27 6.85 15.33 -12.15
CA ILE A 27 6.77 15.39 -10.68
C ILE A 27 6.57 14.00 -10.11
N MET A 28 5.73 13.18 -10.73
CA MET A 28 5.52 11.79 -10.34
C MET A 28 6.85 11.02 -10.31
N VAL A 29 7.62 11.07 -11.39
CA VAL A 29 8.92 10.38 -11.48
C VAL A 29 9.88 10.84 -10.39
N LYS A 30 10.02 12.16 -10.18
CA LYS A 30 10.88 12.71 -9.12
C LYS A 30 10.43 12.27 -7.73
N ALA A 31 9.12 12.25 -7.47
CA ALA A 31 8.58 11.79 -6.18
C ALA A 31 8.81 10.28 -5.98
N HIS A 32 8.64 9.46 -7.04
CA HIS A 32 8.95 8.04 -6.98
C HIS A 32 10.43 7.79 -6.65
N ASP A 33 11.35 8.52 -7.29
CA ASP A 33 12.78 8.42 -7.02
C ASP A 33 13.11 8.82 -5.58
N ALA A 34 12.56 9.93 -5.08
CA ALA A 34 12.77 10.40 -3.71
C ALA A 34 12.16 9.47 -2.66
N SER A 35 11.07 8.76 -3.00
CA SER A 35 10.42 7.78 -2.11
C SER A 35 11.29 6.56 -1.82
N GLY A 36 12.25 6.24 -2.68
CA GLY A 36 13.04 5.01 -2.58
C GLY A 36 12.19 3.72 -2.68
N ALA A 37 10.95 3.83 -3.18
CA ALA A 37 10.08 2.67 -3.35
C ALA A 37 10.63 1.75 -4.45
N GLU A 38 10.47 0.45 -4.25
CA GLU A 38 10.79 -0.59 -5.26
C GLU A 38 9.53 -1.11 -5.94
N MET A 39 8.35 -0.83 -5.38
CA MET A 39 7.04 -1.25 -5.91
C MET A 39 6.14 -0.05 -6.15
N ILE A 40 5.53 -0.01 -7.35
CA ILE A 40 4.62 1.05 -7.78
C ILE A 40 3.28 0.45 -8.19
N THR A 41 2.16 1.03 -7.71
CA THR A 41 0.83 0.60 -8.13
C THR A 41 0.35 1.38 -9.34
N VAL A 42 -0.25 0.65 -10.29
CA VAL A 42 -0.82 1.20 -11.52
C VAL A 42 -2.25 0.70 -11.71
N ALA A 43 -3.21 1.62 -11.86
CA ALA A 43 -4.59 1.22 -12.14
C ALA A 43 -4.71 0.66 -13.56
N VAL A 44 -5.14 -0.61 -13.68
CA VAL A 44 -5.28 -1.31 -14.99
C VAL A 44 -6.12 -0.48 -15.97
N ARG A 45 -7.21 0.13 -15.50
CA ARG A 45 -8.09 0.98 -16.32
C ARG A 45 -7.42 2.23 -16.91
N ARG A 46 -6.24 2.63 -16.41
CA ARG A 46 -5.46 3.78 -16.91
C ARG A 46 -4.33 3.38 -17.84
N VAL A 47 -4.13 2.10 -18.03
CA VAL A 47 -3.13 1.59 -18.96
C VAL A 47 -3.77 1.53 -20.34
N ASN A 48 -3.14 2.14 -21.33
CA ASN A 48 -3.56 2.01 -22.72
C ASN A 48 -3.24 0.59 -23.22
N ILE A 49 -4.22 -0.33 -23.08
CA ILE A 49 -4.11 -1.71 -23.55
C ILE A 49 -4.57 -1.72 -25.00
N PRO A 50 -3.71 -2.03 -25.98
CA PRO A 50 -4.06 -1.97 -27.40
C PRO A 50 -5.23 -2.86 -27.81
N GLU A 51 -5.42 -3.99 -27.12
CA GLU A 51 -6.41 -5.02 -27.46
C GLU A 51 -7.81 -4.78 -26.85
N ALA A 52 -7.94 -3.94 -25.82
CA ALA A 52 -9.23 -3.63 -25.21
C ALA A 52 -10.11 -2.71 -26.08
N ARG A 53 -9.55 -2.11 -27.12
CA ARG A 53 -10.27 -1.32 -28.13
C ARG A 53 -10.47 -2.19 -29.38
N GLY A 54 -11.62 -2.87 -29.47
CA GLY A 54 -11.99 -3.65 -30.63
C GLY A 54 -11.69 -2.93 -31.95
N GLY A 55 -10.85 -3.55 -32.74
CA GLY A 55 -10.62 -3.46 -34.18
C GLY A 55 -10.64 -2.09 -34.88
N GLY A 56 -9.49 -1.62 -35.32
CA GLY A 56 -9.42 -1.10 -36.70
C GLY A 56 -9.55 0.40 -36.94
N ALA A 57 -9.50 1.30 -35.96
CA ALA A 57 -9.36 2.74 -36.24
C ALA A 57 -7.87 3.13 -36.34
N PRO A 58 -7.45 3.94 -37.35
CA PRO A 58 -6.09 4.45 -37.43
C PRO A 58 -5.81 5.32 -36.19
N ARG A 59 -4.69 5.04 -35.53
CA ARG A 59 -4.23 5.76 -34.35
C ARG A 59 -4.07 7.24 -34.69
N GLY A 60 -4.82 8.11 -34.00
CA GLY A 60 -4.41 9.48 -33.82
C GLY A 60 -3.05 9.56 -33.10
N PRO A 61 -2.47 10.75 -32.89
CA PRO A 61 -1.19 10.89 -32.23
C PRO A 61 -1.19 10.04 -30.94
N LYS A 62 -0.10 9.27 -30.76
CA LYS A 62 0.06 8.28 -29.68
C LYS A 62 -0.22 8.97 -28.35
N GLU A 63 -1.41 8.74 -27.75
CA GLU A 63 -1.66 9.17 -26.38
C GLU A 63 -0.62 8.47 -25.49
N GLU A 64 0.24 9.25 -24.86
CA GLU A 64 1.26 8.75 -23.94
C GLU A 64 0.60 7.96 -22.82
N SER A 65 1.06 6.73 -22.61
CA SER A 65 0.63 5.91 -21.49
C SER A 65 1.37 6.33 -20.23
N LEU A 66 0.71 6.19 -19.09
CA LEU A 66 1.37 6.38 -17.79
C LEU A 66 2.64 5.52 -17.65
N LEU A 67 2.62 4.32 -18.24
CA LEU A 67 3.77 3.40 -18.23
C LEU A 67 4.97 3.90 -19.04
N ASP A 68 4.77 4.80 -19.99
CA ASP A 68 5.87 5.37 -20.77
C ASP A 68 6.82 6.23 -19.90
N TYR A 69 6.34 6.66 -18.73
CA TYR A 69 7.11 7.45 -17.75
C TYR A 69 7.70 6.62 -16.61
N ILE A 70 7.38 5.32 -16.52
CA ILE A 70 7.82 4.44 -15.43
C ILE A 70 8.90 3.50 -15.96
N ASP A 71 10.09 3.56 -15.38
CA ASP A 71 11.14 2.60 -15.67
C ASP A 71 10.82 1.23 -15.03
N THR A 72 10.26 0.33 -15.84
CA THR A 72 9.89 -1.02 -15.42
C THR A 72 11.09 -1.94 -15.13
N SER A 73 12.31 -1.53 -15.46
CA SER A 73 13.52 -2.23 -15.04
C SER A 73 13.90 -1.92 -13.59
N LYS A 74 13.53 -0.72 -13.12
CA LYS A 74 13.78 -0.22 -11.76
C LYS A 74 12.66 -0.59 -10.79
N TYR A 75 11.41 -0.48 -11.23
CA TYR A 75 10.24 -0.63 -10.38
C TYR A 75 9.46 -1.90 -10.67
N PHE A 76 9.09 -2.60 -9.60
CA PHE A 76 8.12 -3.68 -9.69
C PHE A 76 6.70 -3.10 -9.82
N ILE A 77 6.03 -3.43 -10.92
CA ILE A 77 4.67 -2.94 -11.17
C ILE A 77 3.66 -3.85 -10.47
N LEU A 78 2.82 -3.25 -9.63
CA LEU A 78 1.68 -3.88 -8.98
C LEU A 78 0.39 -3.32 -9.59
N PRO A 79 -0.23 -4.00 -10.56
CA PRO A 79 -1.52 -3.59 -11.10
C PRO A 79 -2.61 -3.57 -10.02
N ASN A 80 -3.54 -2.61 -10.09
CA ASN A 80 -4.70 -2.60 -9.21
C ASN A 80 -6.02 -2.52 -9.96
N THR A 81 -7.09 -3.01 -9.31
CA THR A 81 -8.45 -3.03 -9.83
C THR A 81 -9.27 -1.82 -9.37
N ALA A 82 -8.63 -0.69 -9.12
CA ALA A 82 -9.27 0.53 -8.64
C ALA A 82 -10.49 0.93 -9.48
N GLY A 83 -11.62 1.15 -8.80
CA GLY A 83 -12.90 1.53 -9.40
C GLY A 83 -13.72 0.36 -9.91
N CYS A 84 -13.46 -0.85 -9.47
CA CYS A 84 -14.36 -1.99 -9.59
C CYS A 84 -15.28 -2.04 -8.37
N TYR A 85 -16.58 -2.29 -8.62
CA TYR A 85 -17.63 -2.32 -7.61
C TYR A 85 -18.21 -3.71 -7.39
N THR A 86 -17.81 -4.68 -8.18
CA THR A 86 -18.23 -6.08 -8.03
C THR A 86 -17.03 -7.02 -8.13
N ALA A 87 -17.17 -8.23 -7.56
CA ALA A 87 -16.15 -9.27 -7.66
C ALA A 87 -15.82 -9.58 -9.13
N ASP A 88 -16.84 -9.68 -9.98
CA ASP A 88 -16.69 -10.02 -11.40
C ASP A 88 -15.93 -8.92 -12.17
N GLU A 89 -16.22 -7.65 -11.93
CA GLU A 89 -15.46 -6.53 -12.52
C GLU A 89 -13.99 -6.57 -12.10
N ALA A 90 -13.71 -6.80 -10.80
CA ALA A 90 -12.35 -6.85 -10.29
C ALA A 90 -11.57 -8.04 -10.86
N VAL A 91 -12.19 -9.22 -10.96
CA VAL A 91 -11.59 -10.41 -11.57
C VAL A 91 -11.28 -10.18 -13.05
N ARG A 92 -12.23 -9.64 -13.83
CA ARG A 92 -11.99 -9.31 -15.25
C ARG A 92 -10.87 -8.28 -15.40
N THR A 93 -10.84 -7.27 -14.56
CA THR A 93 -9.81 -6.23 -14.60
C THR A 93 -8.43 -6.80 -14.26
N ALA A 94 -8.32 -7.70 -13.28
CA ALA A 94 -7.06 -8.37 -12.96
C ALA A 94 -6.56 -9.23 -14.13
N ARG A 95 -7.44 -10.03 -14.75
CA ARG A 95 -7.12 -10.84 -15.93
C ARG A 95 -6.62 -9.97 -17.08
N LEU A 96 -7.32 -8.85 -17.35
CA LEU A 96 -6.91 -7.89 -18.38
C LEU A 96 -5.50 -7.34 -18.12
N GLY A 97 -5.18 -7.00 -16.86
CA GLY A 97 -3.84 -6.57 -16.48
C GLY A 97 -2.76 -7.61 -16.78
N ARG A 98 -3.02 -8.89 -16.48
CA ARG A 98 -2.12 -10.00 -16.79
C ARG A 98 -1.95 -10.22 -18.30
N GLU A 99 -3.04 -10.22 -19.04
CA GLU A 99 -3.04 -10.39 -20.51
C GLU A 99 -2.30 -9.22 -21.19
N ALA A 100 -2.37 -8.02 -20.63
CA ALA A 100 -1.59 -6.88 -21.09
C ALA A 100 -0.09 -6.94 -20.74
N GLY A 101 0.35 -8.02 -20.10
CA GLY A 101 1.76 -8.21 -19.74
C GLY A 101 2.25 -7.40 -18.55
N LEU A 102 1.33 -6.83 -17.73
CA LEU A 102 1.74 -6.03 -16.58
C LEU A 102 2.32 -6.89 -15.46
N SER A 103 1.57 -7.86 -14.95
CA SER A 103 1.98 -8.77 -13.88
C SER A 103 0.88 -9.82 -13.62
N ASN A 104 1.25 -10.94 -12.99
CA ASN A 104 0.32 -11.85 -12.34
C ASN A 104 0.06 -11.47 -10.86
N TRP A 105 0.65 -10.37 -10.36
CA TRP A 105 0.30 -9.79 -9.08
C TRP A 105 -0.84 -8.81 -9.26
N VAL A 106 -1.64 -8.65 -8.23
CA VAL A 106 -2.74 -7.68 -8.24
C VAL A 106 -3.00 -7.11 -6.85
N LYS A 107 -3.03 -5.80 -6.74
CA LYS A 107 -3.68 -5.13 -5.63
C LYS A 107 -5.18 -5.14 -5.91
N LEU A 108 -5.90 -6.01 -5.21
CA LEU A 108 -7.31 -6.25 -5.46
C LEU A 108 -8.17 -5.27 -4.67
N GLU A 109 -8.98 -4.51 -5.37
CA GLU A 109 -9.96 -3.58 -4.80
C GLU A 109 -11.35 -3.95 -5.32
N VAL A 110 -12.32 -4.09 -4.42
CA VAL A 110 -13.76 -4.16 -4.73
C VAL A 110 -14.42 -3.12 -3.82
N ILE A 111 -14.92 -2.04 -4.40
CA ILE A 111 -15.47 -0.90 -3.66
C ILE A 111 -16.95 -1.12 -3.37
N GLY A 112 -17.33 -1.00 -2.11
CA GLY A 112 -18.72 -1.15 -1.65
C GLY A 112 -19.51 0.16 -1.64
N ASP A 113 -18.83 1.30 -1.48
CA ASP A 113 -19.48 2.61 -1.41
C ASP A 113 -18.63 3.68 -2.09
N GLU A 114 -19.23 4.40 -3.02
CA GLU A 114 -18.55 5.42 -3.85
C GLU A 114 -18.06 6.63 -3.06
N LYS A 115 -18.74 6.99 -1.98
CA LYS A 115 -18.43 8.19 -1.20
C LYS A 115 -17.30 7.97 -0.24
N THR A 116 -17.24 6.81 0.40
CA THR A 116 -16.25 6.48 1.41
C THR A 116 -15.07 5.68 0.84
N LEU A 117 -15.28 5.03 -0.30
CA LEU A 117 -14.37 4.08 -0.93
C LEU A 117 -14.00 2.91 0.01
N PHE A 118 -14.90 2.60 0.96
CA PHE A 118 -14.77 1.37 1.73
C PHE A 118 -14.97 0.14 0.85
N PRO A 119 -14.24 -0.94 1.12
CA PRO A 119 -14.34 -2.17 0.34
C PRO A 119 -15.64 -2.92 0.66
N ASP A 120 -16.20 -3.60 -0.35
CA ASP A 120 -17.13 -4.70 -0.16
C ASP A 120 -16.33 -5.97 0.18
N ASN A 121 -16.26 -6.27 1.46
CA ASN A 121 -15.42 -7.37 1.95
C ASN A 121 -15.93 -8.76 1.52
N GLU A 122 -17.23 -8.94 1.32
CA GLU A 122 -17.79 -10.21 0.85
C GLU A 122 -17.37 -10.48 -0.60
N ALA A 123 -17.62 -9.51 -1.48
CA ALA A 123 -17.19 -9.57 -2.87
C ALA A 123 -15.65 -9.63 -3.02
N LEU A 124 -14.91 -8.96 -2.13
CA LEU A 124 -13.45 -9.00 -2.10
C LEU A 124 -12.91 -10.41 -1.77
N ILE A 125 -13.50 -11.10 -0.78
CA ILE A 125 -13.12 -12.48 -0.43
C ILE A 125 -13.44 -13.44 -1.56
N GLU A 126 -14.58 -13.27 -2.23
CA GLU A 126 -14.96 -14.04 -3.41
C GLU A 126 -13.95 -13.87 -4.54
N ALA A 127 -13.66 -12.62 -4.93
CA ALA A 127 -12.70 -12.30 -5.98
C ALA A 127 -11.28 -12.82 -5.64
N THR A 128 -10.87 -12.73 -4.36
CA THR A 128 -9.59 -13.27 -3.89
C THR A 128 -9.50 -14.76 -4.15
N ARG A 129 -10.52 -15.54 -3.78
CA ARG A 129 -10.56 -17.00 -4.00
C ARG A 129 -10.50 -17.38 -5.47
N ILE A 130 -11.16 -16.60 -6.33
CA ILE A 130 -11.16 -16.83 -7.78
C ILE A 130 -9.74 -16.61 -8.33
N LEU A 131 -9.15 -15.45 -8.04
CA LEU A 131 -7.86 -15.08 -8.58
C LEU A 131 -6.71 -15.95 -8.06
N VAL A 132 -6.75 -16.35 -6.79
CA VAL A 132 -5.76 -17.28 -6.21
C VAL A 132 -5.78 -18.64 -6.93
N ARG A 133 -6.97 -19.16 -7.29
CA ARG A 133 -7.09 -20.41 -8.07
C ARG A 133 -6.56 -20.27 -9.51
N GLU A 134 -6.40 -19.05 -9.98
CA GLU A 134 -5.85 -18.72 -11.30
C GLU A 134 -4.38 -18.30 -11.24
N ASP A 135 -3.69 -18.65 -10.15
CA ASP A 135 -2.27 -18.37 -9.92
C ASP A 135 -1.90 -16.88 -9.87
N PHE A 136 -2.86 -16.02 -9.47
CA PHE A 136 -2.52 -14.64 -9.13
C PHE A 136 -1.93 -14.53 -7.73
N VAL A 137 -0.96 -13.63 -7.57
CA VAL A 137 -0.49 -13.16 -6.28
C VAL A 137 -1.38 -12.00 -5.86
N VAL A 138 -2.31 -12.26 -4.94
CA VAL A 138 -3.38 -11.32 -4.58
C VAL A 138 -3.04 -10.57 -3.30
N LEU A 139 -3.09 -9.23 -3.36
CA LEU A 139 -2.92 -8.31 -2.25
C LEU A 139 -4.24 -7.52 -2.08
N PRO A 140 -5.20 -7.99 -1.27
CA PRO A 140 -6.52 -7.38 -1.17
C PRO A 140 -6.55 -6.16 -0.25
N TYR A 141 -7.10 -5.05 -0.75
CA TYR A 141 -7.45 -3.86 0.02
C TYR A 141 -8.72 -4.09 0.82
N THR A 142 -8.66 -3.93 2.14
CA THR A 142 -9.77 -4.23 3.05
C THR A 142 -9.88 -3.21 4.18
N ASN A 143 -10.93 -3.32 5.00
CA ASN A 143 -11.05 -2.59 6.25
C ASN A 143 -10.02 -3.11 7.26
N ASP A 144 -9.82 -2.36 8.33
CA ASP A 144 -9.02 -2.75 9.49
C ASP A 144 -9.72 -3.77 10.42
N ASP A 145 -10.63 -4.58 9.87
CA ASP A 145 -11.30 -5.66 10.61
C ASP A 145 -10.43 -6.92 10.68
N PRO A 146 -10.00 -7.33 11.89
CA PRO A 146 -9.16 -8.53 12.06
C PRO A 146 -9.79 -9.82 11.54
N VAL A 147 -11.11 -9.94 11.61
CA VAL A 147 -11.82 -11.14 11.14
C VAL A 147 -11.77 -11.22 9.62
N THR A 148 -11.99 -10.11 8.94
CA THR A 148 -11.91 -10.02 7.48
C THR A 148 -10.48 -10.28 6.99
N CYS A 149 -9.45 -9.70 7.64
CA CYS A 149 -8.05 -9.97 7.30
C CYS A 149 -7.72 -11.47 7.39
N ARG A 150 -8.20 -12.16 8.42
CA ARG A 150 -8.03 -13.63 8.56
C ARG A 150 -8.72 -14.40 7.44
N LYS A 151 -9.96 -14.04 7.09
CA LYS A 151 -10.69 -14.66 5.97
C LYS A 151 -9.99 -14.48 4.63
N LEU A 152 -9.37 -13.33 4.41
CA LEU A 152 -8.58 -13.05 3.20
C LEU A 152 -7.29 -13.88 3.17
N GLU A 153 -6.59 -14.01 4.30
CA GLU A 153 -5.43 -14.90 4.43
C GLU A 153 -5.83 -16.36 4.17
N ASP A 154 -6.94 -16.84 4.75
CA ASP A 154 -7.46 -18.18 4.52
C ASP A 154 -7.95 -18.39 3.07
N ALA A 155 -8.31 -17.33 2.37
CA ALA A 155 -8.63 -17.35 0.94
C ALA A 155 -7.38 -17.44 0.03
N GLY A 156 -6.17 -17.36 0.60
CA GLY A 156 -4.89 -17.47 -0.09
C GLY A 156 -4.27 -16.14 -0.49
N ALA A 157 -4.68 -15.03 0.12
CA ALA A 157 -4.03 -13.74 -0.10
C ALA A 157 -2.53 -13.79 0.25
N ALA A 158 -1.68 -13.20 -0.59
CA ALA A 158 -0.24 -13.16 -0.39
C ALA A 158 0.23 -12.07 0.57
N ALA A 159 -0.64 -11.11 0.88
CA ALA A 159 -0.52 -10.09 1.90
C ALA A 159 -1.92 -9.66 2.31
N VAL A 160 -2.10 -9.00 3.45
CA VAL A 160 -3.35 -8.32 3.81
C VAL A 160 -3.11 -6.81 3.85
N MET A 161 -4.05 -6.04 3.28
CA MET A 161 -3.88 -4.60 3.11
C MET A 161 -5.03 -3.82 3.78
N PRO A 162 -5.09 -3.82 5.14
CA PRO A 162 -6.08 -3.02 5.84
C PRO A 162 -5.82 -1.53 5.69
N LEU A 163 -6.91 -0.75 5.56
CA LEU A 163 -6.84 0.70 5.56
C LEU A 163 -6.49 1.25 6.96
N GLY A 164 -5.79 2.38 7.01
CA GLY A 164 -5.69 3.21 8.21
C GLY A 164 -6.90 4.13 8.37
N ALA A 165 -7.40 4.65 7.24
CA ALA A 165 -8.57 5.49 7.09
C ALA A 165 -9.03 5.47 5.61
N PRO A 166 -10.18 6.04 5.23
CA PRO A 166 -10.66 6.05 3.86
C PRO A 166 -9.62 6.57 2.85
N ILE A 167 -9.63 6.02 1.64
CA ILE A 167 -8.72 6.40 0.56
C ILE A 167 -8.72 7.92 0.36
N GLY A 168 -7.55 8.55 0.42
CA GLY A 168 -7.39 9.98 0.16
C GLY A 168 -7.86 10.91 1.27
N SER A 169 -8.28 10.37 2.42
CA SER A 169 -8.77 11.18 3.57
C SER A 169 -7.66 11.88 4.35
N GLY A 170 -6.45 11.28 4.40
CA GLY A 170 -5.35 11.82 5.18
C GLY A 170 -5.58 11.82 6.70
N LEU A 171 -6.53 11.01 7.19
CA LEU A 171 -6.92 10.97 8.61
C LEU A 171 -5.97 10.16 9.50
N GLY A 172 -4.97 9.51 8.92
CA GLY A 172 -4.00 8.67 9.64
C GLY A 172 -4.58 7.33 10.07
N ILE A 173 -3.96 6.72 11.07
CA ILE A 173 -4.37 5.41 11.60
C ILE A 173 -5.48 5.59 12.63
N GLN A 174 -6.71 5.30 12.25
CA GLN A 174 -7.88 5.53 13.10
C GLN A 174 -8.02 4.48 14.21
N ASN A 175 -7.64 3.24 13.95
CA ASN A 175 -7.73 2.16 14.92
C ASN A 175 -6.40 1.41 15.07
N PRO A 176 -5.46 1.94 15.87
CA PRO A 176 -4.16 1.30 16.10
C PRO A 176 -4.26 -0.10 16.73
N ASN A 177 -5.32 -0.36 17.50
CA ASN A 177 -5.49 -1.65 18.15
C ASN A 177 -5.80 -2.76 17.15
N ASN A 178 -6.64 -2.49 16.15
CA ASN A 178 -6.93 -3.46 15.12
C ASN A 178 -5.69 -3.82 14.30
N ILE A 179 -4.85 -2.84 13.95
CA ILE A 179 -3.58 -3.11 13.24
C ILE A 179 -2.68 -4.02 14.06
N ARG A 180 -2.56 -3.82 15.40
CA ARG A 180 -1.80 -4.72 16.28
C ARG A 180 -2.39 -6.11 16.34
N ILE A 181 -3.71 -6.23 16.49
CA ILE A 181 -4.40 -7.52 16.51
C ILE A 181 -4.18 -8.29 15.21
N ILE A 182 -4.28 -7.60 14.06
CA ILE A 182 -3.99 -8.21 12.76
C ILE A 182 -2.54 -8.69 12.72
N ARG A 183 -1.58 -7.88 13.19
CA ARG A 183 -0.16 -8.26 13.21
C ARG A 183 0.10 -9.52 14.04
N GLU A 184 -0.58 -9.69 15.17
CA GLU A 184 -0.37 -10.83 16.08
C GLU A 184 -0.68 -12.18 15.43
N PHE A 185 -1.69 -12.27 14.57
CA PHE A 185 -2.08 -13.53 13.95
C PHE A 185 -1.62 -13.70 12.50
N SER A 186 -1.29 -12.60 11.81
CA SER A 186 -1.03 -12.65 10.38
C SER A 186 0.25 -13.43 10.07
N ARG A 187 0.12 -14.43 9.18
CA ARG A 187 1.21 -15.26 8.64
C ARG A 187 1.73 -14.72 7.31
N VAL A 188 1.04 -13.76 6.74
CA VAL A 188 1.42 -13.04 5.52
C VAL A 188 1.77 -11.60 5.85
N PRO A 189 2.49 -10.87 4.98
CA PRO A 189 2.79 -9.46 5.21
C PRO A 189 1.55 -8.61 5.44
N LEU A 190 1.63 -7.75 6.46
CA LEU A 190 0.64 -6.73 6.78
C LEU A 190 1.07 -5.40 6.17
N ILE A 191 0.30 -4.88 5.24
CA ILE A 191 0.57 -3.62 4.54
C ILE A 191 -0.55 -2.63 4.87
N VAL A 192 -0.26 -1.55 5.57
CA VAL A 192 -1.26 -0.49 5.76
C VAL A 192 -1.45 0.25 4.45
N ASP A 193 -2.69 0.28 3.95
CA ASP A 193 -3.04 0.87 2.66
C ASP A 193 -4.15 1.90 2.83
N ALA A 194 -3.89 3.12 2.37
CA ALA A 194 -4.79 4.26 2.47
C ALA A 194 -4.86 4.95 3.85
N GLY A 195 -5.36 6.18 3.84
CA GLY A 195 -5.58 6.99 5.03
C GLY A 195 -4.37 7.74 5.56
N VAL A 196 -3.15 7.30 5.26
CA VAL A 196 -1.92 8.02 5.63
C VAL A 196 -1.94 9.42 5.01
N GLY A 197 -1.74 10.44 5.83
CA GLY A 197 -1.76 11.84 5.42
C GLY A 197 -0.40 12.52 5.51
N THR A 198 0.47 12.05 6.42
CA THR A 198 1.79 12.63 6.63
C THR A 198 2.80 11.61 7.18
N ALA A 199 4.05 12.00 7.29
CA ALA A 199 5.17 11.16 7.72
C ALA A 199 4.94 10.49 9.10
N SER A 200 4.35 11.20 10.07
CA SER A 200 4.05 10.62 11.38
C SER A 200 3.06 9.45 11.33
N ASP A 201 2.09 9.47 10.40
CA ASP A 201 1.14 8.37 10.24
C ASP A 201 1.84 7.13 9.67
N ALA A 202 2.76 7.33 8.72
CA ALA A 202 3.56 6.26 8.15
C ALA A 202 4.49 5.63 9.21
N ALA A 203 5.15 6.45 10.04
CA ALA A 203 5.95 5.97 11.15
C ALA A 203 5.11 5.18 12.15
N LEU A 204 3.92 5.69 12.52
CA LEU A 204 2.99 5.01 13.42
C LEU A 204 2.57 3.64 12.87
N ALA A 205 2.20 3.55 11.58
CA ALA A 205 1.84 2.27 10.96
C ALA A 205 2.97 1.23 11.12
N MET A 206 4.21 1.64 10.89
CA MET A 206 5.37 0.77 11.04
C MET A 206 5.66 0.41 12.50
N GLU A 207 5.49 1.35 13.46
CA GLU A 207 5.61 1.09 14.90
C GLU A 207 4.54 0.14 15.45
N LEU A 208 3.38 0.07 14.79
CA LEU A 208 2.32 -0.89 15.11
C LEU A 208 2.63 -2.31 14.59
N GLY A 209 3.69 -2.48 13.82
CA GLY A 209 4.16 -3.76 13.31
C GLY A 209 3.77 -4.06 11.87
N ALA A 210 3.29 -3.06 11.12
CA ALA A 210 3.11 -3.24 9.68
C ALA A 210 4.46 -3.60 9.01
N ASP A 211 4.40 -4.44 7.98
CA ASP A 211 5.58 -4.83 7.21
C ASP A 211 5.90 -3.80 6.13
N ALA A 212 4.88 -3.10 5.64
CA ALA A 212 5.02 -2.01 4.67
C ALA A 212 3.83 -1.05 4.77
N VAL A 213 3.96 0.10 4.08
CA VAL A 213 2.88 1.08 3.93
C VAL A 213 2.73 1.39 2.45
N LEU A 214 1.49 1.40 1.96
CA LEU A 214 1.15 1.87 0.62
C LEU A 214 0.45 3.22 0.72
N MET A 215 0.90 4.17 -0.09
CA MET A 215 0.28 5.50 -0.16
C MET A 215 0.41 6.12 -1.55
N ASN A 216 -0.48 7.02 -1.86
CA ASN A 216 -0.40 7.84 -3.07
C ASN A 216 -0.77 9.29 -2.78
N THR A 217 -2.01 9.55 -2.35
CA THR A 217 -2.56 10.91 -2.21
C THR A 217 -1.76 11.76 -1.21
N ALA A 218 -1.24 11.16 -0.15
CA ALA A 218 -0.41 11.87 0.83
C ALA A 218 0.85 12.49 0.20
N ILE A 219 1.41 11.83 -0.81
CA ILE A 219 2.57 12.34 -1.56
C ILE A 219 2.09 13.26 -2.68
N ALA A 220 1.24 12.76 -3.58
CA ALA A 220 0.83 13.48 -4.79
C ALA A 220 0.06 14.77 -4.50
N GLY A 221 -0.67 14.84 -3.38
CA GLY A 221 -1.46 16.00 -2.94
C GLY A 221 -0.71 16.96 -2.01
N ALA A 222 0.54 16.67 -1.65
CA ALA A 222 1.36 17.59 -0.85
C ALA A 222 1.72 18.86 -1.64
N GLN A 223 2.03 19.94 -0.94
CA GLN A 223 2.52 21.18 -1.58
C GLN A 223 3.84 20.94 -2.32
N ASP A 224 4.72 20.11 -1.75
CA ASP A 224 5.93 19.59 -2.39
C ASP A 224 5.90 18.06 -2.38
N PRO A 225 5.46 17.42 -3.45
CA PRO A 225 5.39 15.95 -3.53
C PRO A 225 6.76 15.26 -3.42
N VAL A 226 7.82 15.90 -3.87
CA VAL A 226 9.17 15.30 -3.84
C VAL A 226 9.70 15.27 -2.42
N ALA A 227 9.62 16.40 -1.71
CA ALA A 227 10.01 16.47 -0.29
C ALA A 227 9.14 15.57 0.58
N MET A 228 7.82 15.47 0.30
CA MET A 228 6.94 14.57 1.04
C MET A 228 7.28 13.10 0.78
N ALA A 229 7.64 12.73 -0.43
CA ALA A 229 8.07 11.36 -0.75
C ALA A 229 9.33 10.95 0.04
N GLU A 230 10.30 11.84 0.14
CA GLU A 230 11.51 11.64 0.97
C GLU A 230 11.13 11.53 2.45
N ALA A 231 10.27 12.43 2.96
CA ALA A 231 9.80 12.39 4.34
C ALA A 231 9.10 11.05 4.67
N MET A 232 8.28 10.53 3.75
CA MET A 232 7.63 9.22 3.91
C MET A 232 8.63 8.07 3.95
N ASN A 233 9.65 8.08 3.09
CA ASN A 233 10.73 7.09 3.12
C ASN A 233 11.44 7.08 4.48
N LEU A 234 11.83 8.24 4.96
CA LEU A 234 12.48 8.39 6.27
C LEU A 234 11.57 7.91 7.41
N ALA A 235 10.28 8.25 7.36
CA ALA A 235 9.29 7.86 8.35
C ALA A 235 9.08 6.34 8.42
N VAL A 236 8.91 5.69 7.27
CA VAL A 236 8.77 4.23 7.19
C VAL A 236 10.00 3.52 7.76
N ARG A 237 11.20 4.01 7.43
CA ARG A 237 12.46 3.46 7.96
C ARG A 237 12.58 3.69 9.47
N ALA A 238 12.27 4.89 9.95
CA ALA A 238 12.33 5.23 11.37
C ALA A 238 11.34 4.39 12.19
N GLY A 239 10.08 4.28 11.73
CA GLY A 239 9.04 3.49 12.40
C GLY A 239 9.41 2.00 12.45
N ARG A 240 10.00 1.45 11.38
CA ARG A 240 10.47 0.05 11.38
C ARG A 240 11.61 -0.16 12.36
N LEU A 241 12.59 0.72 12.40
CA LEU A 241 13.68 0.65 13.38
C LEU A 241 13.14 0.74 14.82
N ALA A 242 12.20 1.64 15.09
CA ALA A 242 11.56 1.77 16.40
C ALA A 242 10.81 0.48 16.80
N TYR A 243 10.06 -0.13 15.86
CA TYR A 243 9.37 -1.41 16.09
C TYR A 243 10.35 -2.53 16.47
N LEU A 244 11.43 -2.69 15.71
CA LEU A 244 12.44 -3.73 15.94
C LEU A 244 13.25 -3.51 17.23
N SER A 245 13.50 -2.25 17.59
CA SER A 245 14.21 -1.89 18.82
C SER A 245 13.38 -2.11 20.09
N GLY A 246 12.07 -2.15 19.94
CA GLY A 246 11.15 -2.25 21.06
C GLY A 246 10.98 -0.92 21.81
N ARG A 247 9.76 -0.62 22.18
CA ARG A 247 9.41 0.58 22.92
C ARG A 247 9.59 0.37 24.43
N ILE A 248 10.09 1.39 25.15
CA ILE A 248 10.08 1.35 26.63
C ILE A 248 8.62 1.21 27.13
N PRO A 249 8.39 0.53 28.27
CA PRO A 249 7.07 0.45 28.88
C PRO A 249 6.48 1.83 29.19
N ARG A 250 5.21 2.02 28.89
CA ARG A 250 4.48 3.21 29.35
C ARG A 250 4.31 3.13 30.86
N LYS A 251 4.62 4.23 31.56
CA LYS A 251 4.45 4.35 33.01
C LYS A 251 3.51 5.50 33.33
N MET A 252 2.70 5.32 34.35
CA MET A 252 1.80 6.39 34.82
C MET A 252 2.58 7.50 35.50
N TYR A 253 3.64 7.16 36.23
CA TYR A 253 4.45 8.11 36.99
C TYR A 253 5.84 8.28 36.36
N ALA A 254 6.42 9.45 36.63
CA ALA A 254 7.77 9.78 36.17
C ALA A 254 8.82 8.83 36.76
N SER A 255 9.86 8.58 35.98
CA SER A 255 11.08 7.89 36.42
C SER A 255 12.25 8.76 36.05
N ALA A 256 13.10 9.11 37.03
CA ALA A 256 14.27 9.95 36.78
C ALA A 256 15.17 9.28 35.72
N SER A 257 15.63 10.07 34.75
CA SER A 257 16.56 9.60 33.70
C SER A 257 18.00 9.61 34.17
N SER A 258 18.33 10.41 35.21
CA SER A 258 19.66 10.46 35.83
C SER A 258 19.63 9.80 37.21
N PRO A 259 20.68 9.03 37.58
CA PRO A 259 20.79 8.51 38.93
C PRO A 259 20.70 9.65 39.97
N VAL A 260 19.91 9.43 41.00
CA VAL A 260 19.80 10.38 42.14
C VAL A 260 20.80 10.06 43.27
N GLU A 261 21.50 8.92 43.18
CA GLU A 261 22.56 8.55 44.11
C GLU A 261 23.89 9.18 43.72
N GLY A 262 24.65 9.67 44.69
CA GLY A 262 25.98 10.27 44.44
C GLY A 262 25.96 11.76 44.06
N LEU A 263 24.86 12.46 44.30
CA LEU A 263 24.85 13.91 44.13
C LEU A 263 25.74 14.59 45.20
N VAL A 264 26.69 15.41 44.70
CA VAL A 264 27.56 16.22 45.59
C VAL A 264 26.67 17.19 46.36
N GLY A 265 26.64 17.10 47.68
CA GLY A 265 25.91 18.02 48.56
C GLY A 265 24.61 17.52 49.18
N ARG A 266 24.39 16.20 49.21
CA ARG A 266 23.37 15.56 50.06
C ARG A 266 23.99 14.60 51.04
#